data_26ee18c06961cef33a39a3f7a8729431
#
_entry.id   26ee18c06961cef33a39a3f7a8729431
#
_cell.length_a   1.000
_cell.length_b   1.000
_cell.length_c   1.000
_cell.angle_alpha   90.00
_cell.angle_beta   90.00
_cell.angle_gamma   90.00
#
_symmetry.space_group_name_H-M   'P 1'
#
loop_
_entity.id
_entity.type
_entity.pdbx_description
1 polymer ?
#
loop_
_entity_poly.entity_id
_entity_poly.type
_entity_poly.pdbx_seq_one_letter_code
_entity_poly.pdbx_strand_id
1 'polypeptide(L)'
;TYNGASNELQDWFANCQSLFREETAFITKNMEKRGGGILTIELRNATDKLPNYYQLHATFDTKDSMGANFINSCLEQFAAVMRREADKLNGELDVIMSILSNYVTNCVVEAKVSCSIAELKDKGIDDPELFAKRFKM
;
A
#
# COMPACT_ATOMS: atom_id res chain seq x y z
N THR A 1 -4.57 2.96 -17.92
CA THR A 1 -4.73 2.12 -19.13
C THR A 1 -3.65 2.43 -20.14
N TYR A 2 -3.32 1.45 -20.98
CA TYR A 2 -2.38 1.61 -22.09
C TYR A 2 -2.86 0.80 -23.30
N ASN A 3 -3.00 1.45 -24.46
CA ASN A 3 -3.55 0.83 -25.66
C ASN A 3 -2.49 0.31 -26.68
N GLY A 4 -1.19 0.48 -26.34
CA GLY A 4 -0.08 -0.03 -27.16
C GLY A 4 0.35 -1.46 -26.81
N ALA A 5 1.52 -1.87 -27.28
CA ALA A 5 2.05 -3.21 -27.05
C ALA A 5 2.52 -3.39 -25.58
N SER A 6 2.14 -4.51 -24.96
CA SER A 6 2.46 -4.79 -23.55
C SER A 6 3.96 -4.86 -23.26
N ASN A 7 4.74 -5.42 -24.18
CA ASN A 7 6.20 -5.46 -24.06
C ASN A 7 6.83 -4.07 -24.09
N GLU A 8 6.32 -3.17 -24.93
CA GLU A 8 6.76 -1.78 -24.97
C GLU A 8 6.56 -1.08 -23.62
N LEU A 9 5.38 -1.25 -23.00
CA LEU A 9 5.11 -0.67 -21.69
C LEU A 9 6.04 -1.25 -20.61
N GLN A 10 6.36 -2.54 -20.68
CA GLN A 10 7.29 -3.19 -19.74
C GLN A 10 8.71 -2.63 -19.88
N ASP A 11 9.19 -2.49 -21.12
CA ASP A 11 10.53 -1.94 -21.41
C ASP A 11 10.62 -0.47 -21.00
N TRP A 12 9.56 0.30 -21.29
CA TRP A 12 9.46 1.68 -20.87
C TRP A 12 9.50 1.79 -19.32
N PHE A 13 8.74 0.96 -18.62
CA PHE A 13 8.73 0.94 -17.16
C PHE A 13 10.10 0.60 -16.59
N ALA A 14 10.78 -0.39 -17.13
CA ALA A 14 12.13 -0.78 -16.71
C ALA A 14 13.12 0.40 -16.81
N ASN A 15 13.02 1.20 -17.87
CA ASN A 15 13.86 2.39 -18.08
C ASN A 15 13.50 3.57 -17.15
N CYS A 16 12.24 3.65 -16.71
CA CYS A 16 11.75 4.73 -15.84
C CYS A 16 11.77 4.36 -14.35
N GLN A 17 12.08 3.13 -13.98
CA GLN A 17 11.93 2.65 -12.60
C GLN A 17 12.77 3.44 -11.58
N SER A 18 14.00 3.82 -11.92
CA SER A 18 14.83 4.66 -11.04
C SER A 18 14.23 6.04 -10.84
N LEU A 19 13.62 6.59 -11.89
CA LEU A 19 13.04 7.93 -11.90
C LEU A 19 11.90 8.08 -10.88
N PHE A 20 11.09 7.02 -10.67
CA PHE A 20 10.06 7.04 -9.62
C PHE A 20 10.65 7.27 -8.23
N ARG A 21 11.79 6.65 -7.93
CA ARG A 21 12.47 6.83 -6.64
C ARG A 21 13.13 8.21 -6.53
N GLU A 22 13.79 8.65 -7.56
CA GLU A 22 14.47 9.95 -7.62
C GLU A 22 13.46 11.10 -7.42
N GLU A 23 12.36 11.05 -8.14
CA GLU A 23 11.31 12.09 -8.09
C GLU A 23 10.49 12.08 -6.79
N THR A 24 10.53 11.01 -6.02
CA THR A 24 9.89 10.94 -4.70
C THR A 24 10.86 11.15 -3.55
N ALA A 25 12.16 11.33 -3.80
CA ALA A 25 13.17 11.43 -2.76
C ALA A 25 12.90 12.55 -1.74
N PHE A 26 12.34 13.68 -2.17
CA PHE A 26 11.97 14.78 -1.26
C PHE A 26 10.79 14.39 -0.33
N ILE A 27 9.90 13.49 -0.75
CA ILE A 27 8.78 12.97 0.04
C ILE A 27 9.29 11.89 1.01
N THR A 28 10.14 10.97 0.50
CA THR A 28 10.57 9.77 1.25
C THR A 28 11.62 10.07 2.31
N LYS A 29 12.37 11.17 2.18
CA LYS A 29 13.51 11.55 3.02
C LYS A 29 13.30 11.35 4.53
N ASN A 30 12.14 11.77 5.06
CA ASN A 30 11.87 11.68 6.49
C ASN A 30 11.50 10.27 6.93
N MET A 31 10.84 9.51 6.05
CA MET A 31 10.50 8.11 6.30
C MET A 31 11.76 7.24 6.24
N GLU A 32 12.63 7.48 5.28
CA GLU A 32 13.91 6.78 5.13
C GLU A 32 14.85 7.00 6.31
N LYS A 33 14.89 8.21 6.88
CA LYS A 33 15.64 8.49 8.11
C LYS A 33 15.19 7.63 9.30
N ARG A 34 13.94 7.19 9.30
CA ARG A 34 13.37 6.29 10.31
C ARG A 34 13.54 4.80 9.93
N GLY A 35 14.19 4.52 8.78
CA GLY A 35 14.42 3.17 8.27
C GLY A 35 13.24 2.58 7.49
N GLY A 36 12.24 3.39 7.13
CA GLY A 36 11.12 3.02 6.26
C GLY A 36 11.32 3.49 4.82
N GLY A 37 10.24 3.67 4.08
CA GLY A 37 10.25 4.17 2.70
C GLY A 37 9.60 3.24 1.70
N ILE A 38 9.94 3.44 0.41
CA ILE A 38 9.43 2.61 -0.68
C ILE A 38 10.19 1.28 -0.72
N LEU A 39 9.48 0.16 -0.59
CA LEU A 39 10.05 -1.18 -0.71
C LEU A 39 10.13 -1.61 -2.17
N THR A 40 9.00 -1.76 -2.84
CA THR A 40 8.92 -2.21 -4.23
C THR A 40 8.11 -1.24 -5.09
N ILE A 41 8.42 -1.21 -6.39
CA ILE A 41 7.61 -0.58 -7.43
C ILE A 41 7.57 -1.57 -8.59
N GLU A 42 6.38 -1.99 -9.00
CA GLU A 42 6.17 -3.04 -10.00
C GLU A 42 5.08 -2.62 -10.98
N LEU A 43 5.26 -2.94 -12.25
CA LEU A 43 4.20 -2.84 -13.25
C LEU A 43 3.55 -4.20 -13.42
N ARG A 44 2.27 -4.29 -13.10
CA ARG A 44 1.46 -5.51 -13.21
C ARG A 44 0.57 -5.44 -14.44
N ASN A 45 0.69 -6.43 -15.30
CA ASN A 45 -0.27 -6.63 -16.38
C ASN A 45 -1.54 -7.26 -15.81
N ALA A 46 -2.68 -6.63 -16.02
CA ALA A 46 -4.01 -7.09 -15.60
C ALA A 46 -5.00 -7.09 -16.80
N THR A 47 -4.47 -7.25 -18.01
CA THR A 47 -5.27 -7.27 -19.24
C THR A 47 -6.17 -8.50 -19.36
N ASP A 48 -5.92 -9.54 -18.56
CA ASP A 48 -6.80 -10.69 -18.36
C ASP A 48 -8.11 -10.32 -17.65
N LYS A 49 -8.10 -9.25 -16.85
CA LYS A 49 -9.27 -8.76 -16.11
C LYS A 49 -10.05 -7.71 -16.88
N LEU A 50 -9.33 -6.79 -17.51
CA LEU A 50 -9.90 -5.70 -18.28
C LEU A 50 -8.96 -5.32 -19.42
N PRO A 51 -9.43 -5.17 -20.66
CA PRO A 51 -8.59 -4.76 -21.79
C PRO A 51 -7.80 -3.48 -21.49
N ASN A 52 -6.54 -3.46 -21.88
CA ASN A 52 -5.62 -2.31 -21.72
C ASN A 52 -5.36 -1.91 -20.25
N TYR A 53 -5.64 -2.79 -19.29
CA TYR A 53 -5.51 -2.48 -17.87
C TYR A 53 -4.18 -2.94 -17.31
N TYR A 54 -3.50 -2.00 -16.66
CA TYR A 54 -2.23 -2.22 -15.97
C TYR A 54 -2.29 -1.56 -14.59
N GLN A 55 -1.48 -2.04 -13.66
CA GLN A 55 -1.36 -1.47 -12.34
C GLN A 55 0.10 -1.17 -12.04
N LEU A 56 0.42 0.08 -11.72
CA LEU A 56 1.65 0.42 -11.03
C LEU A 56 1.44 0.12 -9.54
N HIS A 57 2.03 -0.96 -9.07
CA HIS A 57 1.91 -1.41 -7.69
C HIS A 57 3.16 -1.05 -6.90
N ALA A 58 3.01 -0.40 -5.76
CA ALA A 58 4.10 -0.09 -4.87
C ALA A 58 3.81 -0.55 -3.45
N THR A 59 4.85 -1.00 -2.76
CA THR A 59 4.79 -1.34 -1.34
C THR A 59 5.70 -0.42 -0.54
N PHE A 60 5.28 -0.15 0.69
CA PHE A 60 5.93 0.82 1.57
C PHE A 60 6.11 0.26 2.96
N ASP A 61 7.20 0.64 3.61
CA ASP A 61 7.39 0.47 5.05
C ASP A 61 7.20 1.83 5.73
N THR A 62 6.16 1.97 6.52
CA THR A 62 5.81 3.20 7.23
C THR A 62 6.19 3.17 8.71
N LYS A 63 6.87 2.10 9.14
CA LYS A 63 7.29 1.87 10.53
C LYS A 63 6.11 1.93 11.48
N ASP A 64 6.19 2.78 12.48
CA ASP A 64 5.21 3.00 13.54
C ASP A 64 4.07 3.97 13.17
N SER A 65 4.03 4.44 11.91
CA SER A 65 3.00 5.35 11.44
C SER A 65 2.01 4.66 10.48
N MET A 66 0.78 5.16 10.44
CA MET A 66 -0.21 4.72 9.45
C MET A 66 0.24 5.03 8.01
N GLY A 67 0.93 6.16 7.81
CA GLY A 67 1.61 6.51 6.58
C GLY A 67 0.72 6.90 5.39
N ALA A 68 -0.60 7.03 5.55
CA ALA A 68 -1.52 7.23 4.43
C ALA A 68 -1.18 8.47 3.57
N ASN A 69 -0.95 9.63 4.20
CA ASN A 69 -0.59 10.85 3.47
C ASN A 69 0.76 10.70 2.74
N PHE A 70 1.73 10.08 3.39
CA PHE A 70 3.05 9.80 2.80
C PHE A 70 2.91 8.93 1.55
N ILE A 71 2.16 7.82 1.65
CA ILE A 71 1.94 6.89 0.53
C ILE A 71 1.19 7.61 -0.59
N ASN A 72 0.09 8.32 -0.30
CA ASN A 72 -0.67 9.04 -1.33
C ASN A 72 0.18 10.07 -2.07
N SER A 73 1.02 10.84 -1.35
CA SER A 73 1.93 11.79 -1.99
C SER A 73 2.92 11.10 -2.93
N CYS A 74 3.45 9.93 -2.55
CA CYS A 74 4.31 9.15 -3.45
C CYS A 74 3.55 8.66 -4.68
N LEU A 75 2.32 8.16 -4.51
CA LEU A 75 1.50 7.67 -5.61
C LEU A 75 1.10 8.78 -6.59
N GLU A 76 0.79 9.98 -6.10
CA GLU A 76 0.53 11.15 -6.92
C GLU A 76 1.76 11.56 -7.74
N GLN A 77 2.95 11.53 -7.11
CA GLN A 77 4.20 11.81 -7.80
C GLN A 77 4.51 10.74 -8.86
N PHE A 78 4.25 9.47 -8.58
CA PHE A 78 4.35 8.40 -9.59
C PHE A 78 3.43 8.66 -10.78
N ALA A 79 2.20 9.07 -10.54
CA ALA A 79 1.25 9.41 -11.59
C ALA A 79 1.75 10.61 -12.42
N ALA A 80 2.36 11.61 -11.79
CA ALA A 80 2.96 12.75 -12.49
C ALA A 80 4.14 12.31 -13.38
N VAL A 81 5.01 11.44 -12.87
CA VAL A 81 6.12 10.85 -13.67
C VAL A 81 5.56 10.07 -14.85
N MET A 82 4.57 9.19 -14.62
CA MET A 82 3.98 8.40 -15.71
C MET A 82 3.41 9.29 -16.82
N ARG A 83 2.66 10.34 -16.47
CA ARG A 83 2.09 11.27 -17.48
C ARG A 83 3.18 12.02 -18.24
N ARG A 84 4.23 12.48 -17.56
CA ARG A 84 5.34 13.21 -18.19
C ARG A 84 6.14 12.33 -19.14
N GLU A 85 6.39 11.08 -18.77
CA GLU A 85 7.19 10.16 -19.54
C GLU A 85 6.38 9.40 -20.62
N ALA A 86 5.04 9.57 -20.62
CA ALA A 86 4.15 8.89 -21.56
C ALA A 86 4.43 9.23 -23.04
N ASP A 87 4.95 10.43 -23.33
CA ASP A 87 5.32 10.86 -24.69
C ASP A 87 6.40 9.97 -25.35
N LYS A 88 7.07 9.13 -24.56
CA LYS A 88 8.06 8.16 -25.06
C LYS A 88 7.46 6.85 -25.55
N LEU A 89 6.16 6.66 -25.36
CA LEU A 89 5.39 5.49 -25.77
C LEU A 89 4.71 5.76 -27.12
N ASN A 90 4.58 4.71 -27.94
CA ASN A 90 3.82 4.83 -29.20
C ASN A 90 2.30 4.74 -28.98
N GLY A 91 1.87 4.11 -27.87
CA GLY A 91 0.47 4.04 -27.47
C GLY A 91 0.09 5.14 -26.49
N GLU A 92 -1.21 5.32 -26.28
CA GLU A 92 -1.77 6.25 -25.31
C GLU A 92 -1.77 5.64 -23.92
N LEU A 93 -1.10 6.31 -22.98
CA LEU A 93 -1.09 5.98 -21.56
C LEU A 93 -1.99 6.94 -20.80
N ASP A 94 -2.99 6.39 -20.11
CA ASP A 94 -3.85 7.18 -19.21
C ASP A 94 -3.82 6.65 -17.78
N VAL A 95 -3.59 7.54 -16.83
CA VAL A 95 -3.61 7.26 -15.39
C VAL A 95 -4.98 7.59 -14.83
N ILE A 96 -5.82 6.57 -14.71
CA ILE A 96 -7.21 6.70 -14.26
C ILE A 96 -7.29 7.05 -12.78
N MET A 97 -6.46 6.40 -11.95
CA MET A 97 -6.56 6.51 -10.50
C MET A 97 -5.21 6.26 -9.85
N SER A 98 -4.94 7.04 -8.80
CA SER A 98 -3.80 6.87 -7.90
C SER A 98 -4.36 6.74 -6.48
N ILE A 99 -4.33 5.54 -5.91
CA ILE A 99 -5.03 5.25 -4.66
C ILE A 99 -4.22 4.35 -3.73
N LEU A 100 -4.23 4.69 -2.45
CA LEU A 100 -3.79 3.80 -1.39
C LEU A 100 -4.77 2.63 -1.23
N SER A 101 -4.26 1.41 -1.32
CA SER A 101 -4.98 0.19 -0.93
C SER A 101 -4.92 0.01 0.59
N ASN A 102 -6.04 -0.36 1.21
CA ASN A 102 -6.08 -0.75 2.63
C ASN A 102 -5.72 -2.23 2.86
N TYR A 103 -5.10 -2.86 1.87
CA TYR A 103 -4.64 -4.25 1.95
C TYR A 103 -3.29 -4.32 2.67
N VAL A 104 -3.32 -4.40 4.00
CA VAL A 104 -2.15 -4.33 4.90
C VAL A 104 -1.92 -5.65 5.63
N THR A 105 -1.80 -6.72 4.90
CA THR A 105 -1.69 -8.10 5.43
C THR A 105 -0.51 -8.33 6.36
N ASN A 106 0.54 -7.51 6.27
CA ASN A 106 1.75 -7.62 7.08
C ASN A 106 1.75 -6.67 8.31
N CYS A 107 0.77 -5.76 8.40
CA CYS A 107 0.63 -4.85 9.53
C CYS A 107 -0.32 -5.46 10.57
N VAL A 108 0.15 -6.47 11.29
CA VAL A 108 -0.64 -7.19 12.27
C VAL A 108 -0.15 -6.86 13.67
N VAL A 109 -1.08 -6.51 14.57
CA VAL A 109 -0.84 -6.39 16.00
C VAL A 109 -1.64 -7.49 16.71
N GLU A 110 -0.96 -8.33 17.45
CA GLU A 110 -1.59 -9.34 18.31
C GLU A 110 -1.52 -8.87 19.76
N ALA A 111 -2.68 -8.80 20.42
CA ALA A 111 -2.75 -8.55 21.84
C ALA A 111 -3.43 -9.74 22.53
N LYS A 112 -2.78 -10.30 23.56
CA LYS A 112 -3.27 -11.43 24.32
C LYS A 112 -3.41 -11.05 25.79
N VAL A 113 -4.61 -11.18 26.31
CA VAL A 113 -4.91 -10.90 27.72
C VAL A 113 -5.54 -12.14 28.34
N SER A 114 -5.14 -12.49 29.54
CA SER A 114 -5.73 -13.57 30.31
C SER A 114 -5.87 -13.17 31.75
N CYS A 115 -6.99 -13.55 32.37
CA CYS A 115 -7.21 -13.42 33.81
C CYS A 115 -8.02 -14.62 34.30
N SER A 116 -8.00 -14.88 35.60
CA SER A 116 -8.92 -15.86 36.21
C SER A 116 -10.35 -15.32 36.24
N ILE A 117 -11.36 -16.21 36.17
CA ILE A 117 -12.77 -15.81 36.28
C ILE A 117 -13.04 -15.08 37.59
N ALA A 118 -12.39 -15.50 38.67
CA ALA A 118 -12.54 -14.88 39.98
C ALA A 118 -12.10 -13.40 40.03
N GLU A 119 -11.04 -13.05 39.27
CA GLU A 119 -10.53 -11.68 39.20
C GLU A 119 -11.48 -10.71 38.45
N LEU A 120 -12.42 -11.23 37.68
CA LEU A 120 -13.41 -10.40 36.99
C LEU A 120 -14.40 -9.75 37.98
N LYS A 121 -14.64 -10.37 39.13
CA LYS A 121 -15.52 -9.83 40.16
C LYS A 121 -15.00 -8.49 40.70
N ASP A 122 -13.70 -8.38 40.90
CA ASP A 122 -13.04 -7.17 41.42
C ASP A 122 -13.08 -5.99 40.41
N LYS A 123 -13.50 -6.25 39.16
CA LYS A 123 -13.64 -5.25 38.09
C LYS A 123 -15.09 -4.82 37.85
N GLY A 124 -16.01 -5.08 38.82
CA GLY A 124 -17.41 -4.66 38.73
C GLY A 124 -18.32 -5.58 37.93
N ILE A 125 -17.91 -6.83 37.73
CA ILE A 125 -18.74 -7.86 37.11
C ILE A 125 -19.39 -8.71 38.19
N ASP A 126 -20.70 -8.56 38.39
CA ASP A 126 -21.46 -9.21 39.47
C ASP A 126 -21.47 -10.75 39.35
N ASP A 127 -21.60 -11.27 38.13
CA ASP A 127 -21.56 -12.70 37.83
C ASP A 127 -20.47 -13.02 36.80
N PRO A 128 -19.24 -13.26 37.28
CA PRO A 128 -18.11 -13.55 36.40
C PRO A 128 -18.24 -14.84 35.60
N GLU A 129 -18.90 -15.85 36.14
CA GLU A 129 -19.09 -17.14 35.46
C GLU A 129 -20.08 -16.99 34.30
N LEU A 130 -21.19 -16.32 34.50
CA LEU A 130 -22.14 -16.01 33.45
C LEU A 130 -21.52 -15.11 32.38
N PHE A 131 -20.72 -14.12 32.76
CA PHE A 131 -19.99 -13.28 31.84
C PHE A 131 -19.07 -14.11 30.96
N ALA A 132 -18.21 -14.94 31.54
CA ALA A 132 -17.28 -15.80 30.81
C ALA A 132 -18.01 -16.79 29.88
N LYS A 133 -19.16 -17.33 30.31
CA LYS A 133 -20.00 -18.23 29.51
C LYS A 133 -20.58 -17.52 28.29
N ARG A 134 -21.03 -16.27 28.44
CA ARG A 134 -21.56 -15.46 27.33
C ARG A 134 -20.50 -15.06 26.31
N PHE A 135 -19.24 -14.91 26.74
CA PHE A 135 -18.12 -14.59 25.86
C PHE A 135 -17.69 -15.75 24.96
N LYS A 136 -18.03 -17.00 25.33
CA LYS A 136 -17.73 -18.20 24.55
C LYS A 136 -18.79 -18.54 23.48
N MET A 137 -19.86 -17.78 23.43
CA MET A 137 -20.92 -17.94 22.41
C MET A 137 -20.54 -17.19 21.12
#